data_21f854e1cda4cf254a140ef527e168f2
#
_entry.id   21f854e1cda4cf254a140ef527e168f2
#
_cell.length_a   1.000
_cell.length_b   1.000
_cell.length_c   1.000
_cell.angle_alpha   90.00
_cell.angle_beta   90.00
_cell.angle_gamma   90.00
#
_symmetry.space_group_name_H-M   'P 1'
#
loop_
_entity.id
_entity.type
_entity.pdbx_description
1 polymer ?
#
loop_
_entity_poly.entity_id
_entity_poly.type
_entity_poly.pdbx_seq_one_letter_code
_entity_poly.pdbx_strand_id
1 'polypeptide(L)'
;MKKKLTGASFGILGDSYSTFAGHITEGNNIYYPRPAAVDDVLNVEQTWWHLLMTRNNMRLLANDSFSGATICTDVRPGHVVANAYPARAERTFSGDIQPDYIFLFGGTNDNWLDKTIGQVQYGNWTEDDLKRTLPALCYVLDYLVKKNPQATIVVPINTGFKPELHEGMLEAAAHYGAVAICLADIDKKSGHPSALGMQQIAQQIAQQIEEALQ
;
A
#
# COMPACT_ATOMS: atom_id res chain seq x y z
N MET A 1 -16.66 1.16 16.36
CA MET A 1 -17.13 0.08 15.46
C MET A 1 -16.51 0.35 14.09
N LYS A 2 -15.76 -0.61 13.54
CA LYS A 2 -15.15 -0.45 12.20
C LYS A 2 -16.26 -0.25 11.16
N LYS A 3 -16.09 0.67 10.23
CA LYS A 3 -17.07 1.03 9.20
C LYS A 3 -17.07 -0.03 8.09
N LYS A 4 -18.23 -0.38 7.55
CA LYS A 4 -18.31 -1.24 6.36
C LYS A 4 -17.70 -0.53 5.15
N LEU A 5 -17.22 -1.30 4.16
CA LEU A 5 -16.67 -0.74 2.90
C LEU A 5 -17.71 0.13 2.16
N THR A 6 -18.99 -0.29 2.15
CA THR A 6 -20.05 0.40 1.41
C THR A 6 -20.21 1.85 1.88
N GLY A 7 -20.01 2.78 0.95
CA GLY A 7 -20.11 4.22 1.17
C GLY A 7 -18.93 4.83 1.95
N ALA A 8 -17.89 4.06 2.27
CA ALA A 8 -16.73 4.53 3.00
C ALA A 8 -15.82 5.42 2.13
N SER A 9 -15.05 6.29 2.76
CA SER A 9 -13.95 7.02 2.14
C SER A 9 -12.62 6.31 2.36
N PHE A 10 -11.68 6.48 1.44
CA PHE A 10 -10.38 5.86 1.58
C PHE A 10 -9.22 6.69 0.99
N GLY A 11 -8.02 6.40 1.50
CA GLY A 11 -6.77 6.86 0.94
C GLY A 11 -5.84 5.70 0.62
N ILE A 12 -4.87 5.94 -0.25
CA ILE A 12 -3.87 4.94 -0.65
C ILE A 12 -2.47 5.53 -0.44
N LEU A 13 -1.63 4.78 0.27
CA LEU A 13 -0.19 4.93 0.32
C LEU A 13 0.40 3.71 -0.38
N GLY A 14 0.78 3.87 -1.66
CA GLY A 14 1.07 2.73 -2.52
C GLY A 14 2.40 2.81 -3.29
N ASP A 15 2.72 1.72 -3.98
CA ASP A 15 3.78 1.64 -4.98
C ASP A 15 3.21 1.61 -6.41
N SER A 16 3.95 1.02 -7.37
CA SER A 16 3.53 0.90 -8.77
C SER A 16 2.19 0.19 -8.97
N TYR A 17 1.83 -0.76 -8.09
CA TYR A 17 0.58 -1.52 -8.19
C TYR A 17 -0.67 -0.67 -8.03
N SER A 18 -0.53 0.53 -7.47
CA SER A 18 -1.64 1.45 -7.19
C SER A 18 -1.60 2.73 -8.01
N THR A 19 -0.58 2.91 -8.87
CA THR A 19 -0.48 4.10 -9.72
C THR A 19 -1.36 4.00 -10.95
N PHE A 20 -1.89 5.14 -11.40
CA PHE A 20 -2.47 5.32 -12.74
C PHE A 20 -2.36 6.80 -13.14
N ALA A 21 -2.00 7.08 -14.39
CA ALA A 21 -1.80 8.44 -14.89
C ALA A 21 -3.03 9.32 -14.65
N GLY A 22 -2.83 10.50 -14.09
CA GLY A 22 -3.89 11.45 -13.77
C GLY A 22 -4.72 11.14 -12.53
N HIS A 23 -4.41 10.04 -11.81
CA HIS A 23 -5.18 9.58 -10.63
C HIS A 23 -4.32 9.35 -9.37
N ILE A 24 -3.12 9.91 -9.35
CA ILE A 24 -2.22 9.91 -8.19
C ILE A 24 -1.77 11.34 -7.89
N THR A 25 -1.11 11.56 -6.76
CA THR A 25 -0.50 12.84 -6.41
C THR A 25 0.39 13.35 -7.54
N GLU A 26 0.20 14.61 -7.93
CA GLU A 26 0.96 15.25 -9.00
C GLU A 26 2.48 15.20 -8.74
N GLY A 27 3.24 14.93 -9.78
CA GLY A 27 4.70 14.76 -9.69
C GLY A 27 5.16 13.38 -9.25
N ASN A 28 4.26 12.50 -8.80
CA ASN A 28 4.61 11.13 -8.47
C ASN A 28 4.86 10.29 -9.74
N ASN A 29 5.78 9.34 -9.61
CA ASN A 29 6.13 8.41 -10.69
C ASN A 29 4.99 7.42 -10.94
N ILE A 30 4.63 7.20 -12.21
CA ILE A 30 3.55 6.32 -12.62
C ILE A 30 4.07 5.03 -13.25
N TYR A 31 3.30 3.95 -13.14
CA TYR A 31 3.51 2.72 -13.88
C TYR A 31 2.42 2.52 -14.95
N TYR A 32 1.14 2.60 -14.58
CA TYR A 32 0.02 2.43 -15.50
C TYR A 32 -0.51 3.75 -16.09
N PRO A 33 -0.99 3.74 -17.34
CA PRO A 33 -0.97 2.62 -18.28
C PRO A 33 0.41 2.44 -18.93
N ARG A 34 0.65 1.22 -19.42
CA ARG A 34 1.81 0.88 -20.25
C ARG A 34 1.33 0.53 -21.66
N PRO A 35 2.22 0.49 -22.69
CA PRO A 35 1.84 -0.04 -23.98
C PRO A 35 1.22 -1.44 -23.87
N ALA A 36 0.16 -1.71 -24.61
CA ALA A 36 -0.60 -2.96 -24.53
C ALA A 36 0.24 -4.25 -24.78
N ALA A 37 1.39 -4.12 -25.44
CA ALA A 37 2.35 -5.22 -25.58
C ALA A 37 3.06 -5.58 -24.26
N VAL A 38 3.07 -4.68 -23.27
CA VAL A 38 3.74 -4.84 -21.96
C VAL A 38 2.75 -5.18 -20.88
N ASP A 39 1.58 -4.52 -20.89
CA ASP A 39 0.54 -4.65 -19.86
C ASP A 39 -0.85 -4.50 -20.46
N ASP A 40 -1.89 -4.95 -19.75
CA ASP A 40 -3.29 -4.86 -20.17
C ASP A 40 -4.19 -4.02 -19.25
N VAL A 41 -3.59 -3.35 -18.26
CA VAL A 41 -4.27 -2.32 -17.45
C VAL A 41 -4.18 -0.99 -18.20
N LEU A 42 -5.12 -0.76 -19.09
CA LEU A 42 -5.11 0.37 -20.04
C LEU A 42 -6.02 1.53 -19.59
N ASN A 43 -6.98 1.24 -18.71
CA ASN A 43 -7.95 2.21 -18.20
C ASN A 43 -7.97 2.18 -16.67
N VAL A 44 -8.27 3.33 -16.06
CA VAL A 44 -8.31 3.47 -14.60
C VAL A 44 -9.32 2.54 -13.94
N GLU A 45 -10.42 2.26 -14.62
CA GLU A 45 -11.50 1.35 -14.19
C GLU A 45 -11.00 -0.09 -13.97
N GLN A 46 -9.86 -0.44 -14.53
CA GLN A 46 -9.25 -1.76 -14.37
C GLN A 46 -8.34 -1.85 -13.14
N THR A 47 -8.02 -0.72 -12.48
CA THR A 47 -7.17 -0.75 -11.27
C THR A 47 -7.91 -1.37 -10.10
N TRP A 48 -7.19 -2.04 -9.20
CA TRP A 48 -7.77 -2.72 -8.04
C TRP A 48 -8.58 -1.76 -7.16
N TRP A 49 -8.08 -0.54 -6.96
CA TRP A 49 -8.72 0.44 -6.09
C TRP A 49 -9.96 1.08 -6.74
N HIS A 50 -9.98 1.26 -8.06
CA HIS A 50 -11.16 1.74 -8.76
C HIS A 50 -12.27 0.67 -8.77
N LEU A 51 -11.90 -0.61 -8.98
CA LEU A 51 -12.82 -1.74 -8.88
C LEU A 51 -13.40 -1.85 -7.47
N LEU A 52 -12.57 -1.75 -6.42
CA LEU A 52 -13.01 -1.77 -5.03
C LEU A 52 -13.95 -0.59 -4.75
N MET A 53 -13.57 0.61 -5.19
CA MET A 53 -14.33 1.85 -5.06
C MET A 53 -15.72 1.72 -5.68
N THR A 54 -15.79 1.30 -6.93
CA THR A 54 -17.06 1.23 -7.67
C THR A 54 -17.99 0.16 -7.11
N ARG A 55 -17.46 -1.04 -6.81
CA ARG A 55 -18.26 -2.15 -6.26
C ARG A 55 -18.88 -1.84 -4.90
N ASN A 56 -18.23 -1.00 -4.11
CA ASN A 56 -18.66 -0.67 -2.75
C ASN A 56 -19.16 0.77 -2.60
N ASN A 57 -19.32 1.51 -3.71
CA ASN A 57 -19.71 2.93 -3.69
C ASN A 57 -18.84 3.76 -2.74
N MET A 58 -17.53 3.49 -2.73
CA MET A 58 -16.56 4.20 -1.89
C MET A 58 -16.13 5.52 -2.56
N ARG A 59 -15.46 6.37 -1.79
CA ARG A 59 -14.91 7.65 -2.24
C ARG A 59 -13.41 7.73 -1.98
N LEU A 60 -12.61 7.86 -3.03
CA LEU A 60 -11.18 8.11 -2.92
C LEU A 60 -10.92 9.56 -2.49
N LEU A 61 -10.16 9.75 -1.41
CA LEU A 61 -9.75 11.07 -0.90
C LEU A 61 -8.34 11.45 -1.34
N ALA A 62 -7.42 10.48 -1.35
CA ALA A 62 -6.04 10.66 -1.79
C ALA A 62 -5.46 9.35 -2.33
N ASN A 63 -4.67 9.45 -3.38
CA ASN A 63 -3.84 8.34 -3.86
C ASN A 63 -2.39 8.83 -3.96
N ASP A 64 -1.63 8.64 -2.90
CA ASP A 64 -0.21 8.93 -2.86
C ASP A 64 0.59 7.66 -3.15
N SER A 65 0.39 7.11 -4.36
CA SER A 65 1.18 6.00 -4.86
C SER A 65 2.34 6.51 -5.71
N PHE A 66 3.51 5.85 -5.62
CA PHE A 66 4.71 6.23 -6.34
C PHE A 66 5.39 4.97 -6.90
N SER A 67 5.48 4.86 -8.23
CA SER A 67 6.11 3.71 -8.89
C SER A 67 7.59 3.58 -8.52
N GLY A 68 7.97 2.42 -8.00
CA GLY A 68 9.33 2.12 -7.56
C GLY A 68 9.63 2.53 -6.11
N ALA A 69 8.67 3.05 -5.36
CA ALA A 69 8.87 3.42 -3.96
C ALA A 69 9.14 2.20 -3.08
N THR A 70 10.08 2.36 -2.15
CA THR A 70 10.38 1.42 -1.06
C THR A 70 9.69 1.87 0.23
N ILE A 71 9.32 0.93 1.09
CA ILE A 71 8.87 1.24 2.46
C ILE A 71 10.02 1.88 3.23
N CYS A 72 11.23 1.29 3.14
CA CYS A 72 12.40 1.85 3.79
C CYS A 72 12.94 3.11 3.08
N THR A 73 13.71 3.91 3.82
CA THR A 73 14.36 5.12 3.30
C THR A 73 15.64 4.84 2.52
N ASP A 74 16.10 3.59 2.48
CA ASP A 74 17.11 3.13 1.53
C ASP A 74 16.50 2.97 0.14
N VAL A 75 16.25 4.10 -0.51
CA VAL A 75 15.56 4.15 -1.80
C VAL A 75 16.41 3.57 -2.94
N ARG A 76 15.71 3.19 -4.03
CA ARG A 76 16.40 2.71 -5.23
C ARG A 76 17.20 3.84 -5.92
N PRO A 77 18.23 3.52 -6.72
CA PRO A 77 18.96 4.52 -7.51
C PRO A 77 18.01 5.36 -8.38
N GLY A 78 18.21 6.67 -8.37
CA GLY A 78 17.38 7.64 -9.09
C GLY A 78 16.12 8.10 -8.35
N HIS A 79 15.84 7.56 -7.15
CA HIS A 79 14.79 8.03 -6.25
C HIS A 79 15.39 8.80 -5.07
N VAL A 80 14.57 9.61 -4.42
CA VAL A 80 14.95 10.38 -3.22
C VAL A 80 14.13 9.88 -2.02
N VAL A 81 14.65 10.12 -0.81
CA VAL A 81 13.99 9.70 0.45
C VAL A 81 12.55 10.22 0.57
N ALA A 82 12.27 11.42 0.03
CA ALA A 82 10.91 11.96 -0.04
C ALA A 82 9.89 11.09 -0.80
N ASN A 83 10.36 10.10 -1.57
CA ASN A 83 9.51 9.14 -2.27
C ASN A 83 9.26 7.85 -1.45
N ALA A 84 9.99 7.64 -0.36
CA ALA A 84 9.78 6.51 0.56
C ALA A 84 8.50 6.68 1.37
N TYR A 85 7.99 5.59 1.91
CA TYR A 85 6.70 5.58 2.61
C TYR A 85 6.64 6.50 3.83
N PRO A 86 7.67 6.64 4.71
CA PRO A 86 7.63 7.56 5.83
C PRO A 86 7.29 8.99 5.42
N ALA A 87 8.06 9.57 4.50
CA ALA A 87 7.87 10.94 4.06
C ALA A 87 6.51 11.17 3.36
N ARG A 88 6.02 10.17 2.61
CA ARG A 88 4.72 10.26 1.94
C ARG A 88 3.55 10.11 2.92
N ALA A 89 3.68 9.25 3.94
CA ALA A 89 2.69 9.14 5.01
C ALA A 89 2.53 10.47 5.74
N GLU A 90 3.65 11.10 6.11
CA GLU A 90 3.67 12.40 6.79
C GLU A 90 3.06 13.52 5.93
N ARG A 91 3.35 13.53 4.64
CA ARG A 91 2.85 14.53 3.71
C ARG A 91 1.34 14.42 3.47
N THR A 92 0.82 13.21 3.30
CA THR A 92 -0.54 12.99 2.78
C THR A 92 -1.54 12.65 3.88
N PHE A 93 -1.10 11.96 4.92
CA PHE A 93 -1.97 11.48 6.00
C PHE A 93 -1.66 12.15 7.34
N SER A 94 -1.34 13.45 7.30
CA SER A 94 -1.04 14.30 8.48
C SER A 94 -2.22 14.48 9.45
N GLY A 95 -3.43 14.10 9.03
CA GLY A 95 -4.68 14.32 9.75
C GLY A 95 -5.58 15.38 9.08
N ASP A 96 -5.10 16.06 8.03
CA ASP A 96 -5.89 17.06 7.30
C ASP A 96 -7.04 16.43 6.49
N ILE A 97 -6.85 15.22 6.00
CA ILE A 97 -7.90 14.36 5.45
C ILE A 97 -8.23 13.27 6.46
N GLN A 98 -9.50 12.85 6.51
CA GLN A 98 -9.98 11.83 7.46
C GLN A 98 -10.68 10.70 6.69
N PRO A 99 -9.92 9.79 6.06
CA PRO A 99 -10.49 8.62 5.41
C PRO A 99 -10.99 7.60 6.42
N ASP A 100 -12.01 6.83 6.04
CA ASP A 100 -12.45 5.67 6.82
C ASP A 100 -11.47 4.49 6.72
N TYR A 101 -10.74 4.41 5.58
CA TYR A 101 -9.72 3.39 5.32
C TYR A 101 -8.44 4.02 4.76
N ILE A 102 -7.30 3.52 5.17
CA ILE A 102 -6.01 3.80 4.53
C ILE A 102 -5.40 2.47 4.09
N PHE A 103 -5.22 2.30 2.77
CA PHE A 103 -4.54 1.16 2.20
C PHE A 103 -3.03 1.45 2.09
N LEU A 104 -2.23 0.77 2.90
CA LEU A 104 -0.78 0.78 2.83
C LEU A 104 -0.33 -0.43 2.01
N PHE A 105 -0.18 -0.25 0.69
CA PHE A 105 0.16 -1.33 -0.23
C PHE A 105 1.59 -1.14 -0.77
N GLY A 106 2.55 -1.85 -0.19
CA GLY A 106 3.96 -1.74 -0.50
C GLY A 106 4.79 -2.95 -0.11
N GLY A 107 6.12 -2.80 -0.14
CA GLY A 107 7.09 -3.85 0.15
C GLY A 107 7.56 -4.62 -1.09
N THR A 108 6.87 -4.49 -2.22
CA THR A 108 7.27 -5.16 -3.46
C THR A 108 8.66 -4.73 -3.93
N ASN A 109 8.92 -3.41 -3.90
CA ASN A 109 10.24 -2.88 -4.28
C ASN A 109 11.31 -3.22 -3.25
N ASP A 110 10.99 -3.25 -1.97
CA ASP A 110 11.93 -3.68 -0.91
C ASP A 110 12.36 -5.12 -1.15
N ASN A 111 11.41 -6.00 -1.44
CA ASN A 111 11.66 -7.42 -1.72
C ASN A 111 12.48 -7.62 -3.02
N TRP A 112 12.11 -6.91 -4.11
CA TRP A 112 12.78 -7.05 -5.42
C TRP A 112 14.18 -6.46 -5.45
N LEU A 113 14.42 -5.39 -4.69
CA LEU A 113 15.72 -4.73 -4.60
C LEU A 113 16.60 -5.31 -3.50
N ASP A 114 16.18 -6.40 -2.88
CA ASP A 114 16.89 -7.07 -1.80
C ASP A 114 17.27 -6.13 -0.65
N LYS A 115 16.32 -5.24 -0.26
CA LYS A 115 16.56 -4.31 0.82
C LYS A 115 16.71 -5.03 2.16
N THR A 116 17.44 -4.44 3.08
CA THR A 116 17.60 -4.98 4.43
C THR A 116 16.25 -5.01 5.13
N ILE A 117 15.72 -6.20 5.43
CA ILE A 117 14.40 -6.37 6.03
C ILE A 117 14.36 -5.82 7.45
N GLY A 118 15.35 -6.13 8.28
CA GLY A 118 15.40 -5.77 9.70
C GLY A 118 14.43 -6.58 10.55
N GLN A 119 14.29 -6.16 11.80
CA GLN A 119 13.28 -6.72 12.73
C GLN A 119 12.21 -5.67 12.99
N VAL A 120 11.00 -6.09 13.38
CA VAL A 120 9.95 -5.18 13.83
C VAL A 120 10.45 -4.32 15.00
N GLN A 121 10.14 -3.03 14.99
CA GLN A 121 10.59 -2.07 15.99
C GLN A 121 9.47 -1.08 16.29
N TYR A 122 9.00 -1.06 17.53
CA TYR A 122 7.77 -0.37 17.92
C TYR A 122 7.99 1.01 18.58
N GLY A 123 9.13 1.62 18.35
CA GLY A 123 9.45 2.96 18.86
C GLY A 123 10.93 3.28 18.83
N ASN A 124 11.28 4.52 19.24
CA ASN A 124 12.65 5.02 19.32
C ASN A 124 13.45 4.86 18.01
N TRP A 125 12.78 5.09 16.88
CA TRP A 125 13.41 4.98 15.56
C TRP A 125 14.44 6.08 15.34
N THR A 126 15.60 5.70 14.85
CA THR A 126 16.59 6.60 14.28
C THR A 126 16.46 6.64 12.76
N GLU A 127 17.07 7.60 12.10
CA GLU A 127 17.13 7.64 10.63
C GLU A 127 17.76 6.37 10.03
N ASP A 128 18.71 5.76 10.76
CA ASP A 128 19.36 4.51 10.32
C ASP A 128 18.45 3.30 10.44
N ASP A 129 17.56 3.28 11.42
CA ASP A 129 16.53 2.25 11.54
C ASP A 129 15.57 2.29 10.35
N LEU A 130 15.18 3.47 9.90
CA LEU A 130 14.26 3.63 8.78
C LEU A 130 14.84 3.21 7.42
N LYS A 131 16.14 2.95 7.33
CA LYS A 131 16.75 2.33 6.14
C LYS A 131 16.43 0.84 6.01
N ARG A 132 15.82 0.23 7.01
CA ARG A 132 15.40 -1.18 7.03
C ARG A 132 13.88 -1.26 6.89
N THR A 133 13.38 -2.25 6.16
CA THR A 133 11.97 -2.31 5.73
C THR A 133 10.99 -2.43 6.90
N LEU A 134 11.21 -3.36 7.83
CA LEU A 134 10.28 -3.58 8.94
C LEU A 134 10.27 -2.44 9.97
N PRO A 135 11.42 -1.86 10.39
CA PRO A 135 11.40 -0.66 11.22
C PRO A 135 10.68 0.51 10.56
N ALA A 136 10.90 0.73 9.26
CA ALA A 136 10.22 1.80 8.52
C ALA A 136 8.71 1.52 8.39
N LEU A 137 8.29 0.28 8.17
CA LEU A 137 6.88 -0.11 8.18
C LEU A 137 6.21 0.18 9.54
N CYS A 138 6.86 -0.21 10.63
CA CYS A 138 6.37 0.05 11.98
C CYS A 138 6.22 1.55 12.25
N TYR A 139 7.21 2.35 11.82
CA TYR A 139 7.13 3.82 11.90
C TYR A 139 5.92 4.37 11.15
N VAL A 140 5.70 3.94 9.91
CA VAL A 140 4.57 4.38 9.08
C VAL A 140 3.24 3.97 9.71
N LEU A 141 3.11 2.74 10.21
CA LEU A 141 1.89 2.26 10.87
C LEU A 141 1.60 3.05 12.15
N ASP A 142 2.61 3.29 12.99
CA ASP A 142 2.50 4.12 14.19
C ASP A 142 2.01 5.54 13.85
N TYR A 143 2.61 6.15 12.83
CA TYR A 143 2.22 7.47 12.36
C TYR A 143 0.78 7.51 11.87
N LEU A 144 0.39 6.57 10.98
CA LEU A 144 -0.94 6.52 10.41
C LEU A 144 -2.03 6.33 11.48
N VAL A 145 -1.82 5.39 12.42
CA VAL A 145 -2.76 5.13 13.51
C VAL A 145 -2.93 6.36 14.42
N LYS A 146 -1.83 7.02 14.76
CA LYS A 146 -1.86 8.22 15.63
C LYS A 146 -2.51 9.42 14.94
N LYS A 147 -2.24 9.63 13.66
CA LYS A 147 -2.77 10.79 12.92
C LYS A 147 -4.17 10.58 12.40
N ASN A 148 -4.59 9.33 12.18
CA ASN A 148 -5.89 8.97 11.62
C ASN A 148 -6.60 7.95 12.52
N PRO A 149 -6.91 8.29 13.79
CA PRO A 149 -7.40 7.32 14.80
C PRO A 149 -8.77 6.71 14.46
N GLN A 150 -9.51 7.31 13.52
CA GLN A 150 -10.80 6.77 13.05
C GLN A 150 -10.65 5.85 11.84
N ALA A 151 -9.50 5.88 11.15
CA ALA A 151 -9.26 5.08 9.97
C ALA A 151 -8.96 3.62 10.34
N THR A 152 -9.48 2.70 9.54
CA THR A 152 -8.98 1.32 9.51
C THR A 152 -7.78 1.27 8.57
N ILE A 153 -6.60 0.98 9.11
CA ILE A 153 -5.40 0.77 8.29
C ILE A 153 -5.47 -0.65 7.73
N VAL A 154 -5.29 -0.78 6.42
CA VAL A 154 -5.28 -2.06 5.70
C VAL A 154 -3.92 -2.23 5.05
N VAL A 155 -3.30 -3.39 5.24
CA VAL A 155 -1.96 -3.71 4.73
C VAL A 155 -2.09 -4.91 3.78
N PRO A 156 -2.29 -4.67 2.46
CA PRO A 156 -2.19 -5.75 1.49
C PRO A 156 -0.74 -6.24 1.38
N ILE A 157 -0.54 -7.52 1.60
CA ILE A 157 0.75 -8.20 1.53
C ILE A 157 0.81 -8.97 0.21
N ASN A 158 1.75 -8.59 -0.65
CA ASN A 158 1.88 -9.16 -1.99
C ASN A 158 2.38 -10.61 -1.96
N THR A 159 2.13 -11.33 -3.04
CA THR A 159 2.63 -12.69 -3.26
C THR A 159 4.15 -12.70 -3.49
N GLY A 160 4.82 -13.77 -3.07
CA GLY A 160 6.23 -14.00 -3.37
C GLY A 160 7.22 -13.17 -2.55
N PHE A 161 6.78 -12.63 -1.41
CA PHE A 161 7.71 -12.03 -0.45
C PHE A 161 8.57 -13.09 0.24
N LYS A 162 9.79 -12.71 0.62
CA LYS A 162 10.63 -13.52 1.51
C LYS A 162 9.85 -13.82 2.80
N PRO A 163 9.98 -15.02 3.38
CA PRO A 163 9.24 -15.38 4.60
C PRO A 163 9.39 -14.35 5.71
N GLU A 164 10.61 -13.86 5.95
CA GLU A 164 10.91 -12.90 7.01
C GLU A 164 10.18 -11.57 6.80
N LEU A 165 10.05 -11.11 5.56
CA LEU A 165 9.30 -9.90 5.24
C LEU A 165 7.80 -10.13 5.42
N HIS A 166 7.28 -11.24 4.92
CA HIS A 166 5.86 -11.59 5.03
C HIS A 166 5.43 -11.70 6.50
N GLU A 167 6.16 -12.47 7.29
CA GLU A 167 5.87 -12.68 8.72
C GLU A 167 6.00 -11.38 9.51
N GLY A 168 7.06 -10.60 9.25
CA GLY A 168 7.24 -9.31 9.91
C GLY A 168 6.17 -8.28 9.57
N MET A 169 5.64 -8.28 8.33
CA MET A 169 4.50 -7.43 7.96
C MET A 169 3.22 -7.85 8.70
N LEU A 170 2.97 -9.14 8.86
CA LEU A 170 1.85 -9.66 9.66
C LEU A 170 1.97 -9.24 11.13
N GLU A 171 3.16 -9.42 11.72
CA GLU A 171 3.44 -9.04 13.10
C GLU A 171 3.24 -7.54 13.32
N ALA A 172 3.79 -6.70 12.44
CA ALA A 172 3.62 -5.25 12.51
C ALA A 172 2.15 -4.84 12.38
N ALA A 173 1.42 -5.40 11.41
CA ALA A 173 0.00 -5.12 11.24
C ALA A 173 -0.81 -5.49 12.50
N ALA A 174 -0.57 -6.66 13.07
CA ALA A 174 -1.23 -7.12 14.28
C ALA A 174 -0.95 -6.18 15.47
N HIS A 175 0.30 -5.76 15.66
CA HIS A 175 0.69 -4.86 16.75
C HIS A 175 -0.07 -3.52 16.70
N TYR A 176 -0.24 -2.94 15.50
CA TYR A 176 -0.91 -1.66 15.33
C TYR A 176 -2.42 -1.78 15.10
N GLY A 177 -3.01 -2.97 15.19
CA GLY A 177 -4.43 -3.21 14.97
C GLY A 177 -4.86 -2.96 13.51
N ALA A 178 -3.92 -3.01 12.57
CA ALA A 178 -4.20 -2.94 11.14
C ALA A 178 -4.75 -4.28 10.62
N VAL A 179 -5.50 -4.23 9.52
CA VAL A 179 -6.01 -5.43 8.85
C VAL A 179 -5.00 -5.86 7.80
N ALA A 180 -4.30 -6.96 8.03
CA ALA A 180 -3.45 -7.57 7.03
C ALA A 180 -4.29 -8.36 6.02
N ILE A 181 -4.01 -8.19 4.73
CA ILE A 181 -4.64 -8.91 3.62
C ILE A 181 -3.57 -9.73 2.91
N CYS A 182 -3.59 -11.05 3.10
CA CYS A 182 -2.66 -11.94 2.42
C CYS A 182 -3.15 -12.22 0.99
N LEU A 183 -2.51 -11.60 0.00
CA LEU A 183 -2.85 -11.85 -1.39
C LEU A 183 -2.31 -13.20 -1.86
N ALA A 184 -3.10 -13.93 -2.66
CA ALA A 184 -2.75 -15.22 -3.23
C ALA A 184 -3.12 -15.28 -4.71
N ASP A 185 -2.32 -15.99 -5.50
CA ASP A 185 -2.60 -16.31 -6.91
C ASP A 185 -2.95 -15.11 -7.79
N ILE A 186 -2.22 -14.01 -7.62
CA ILE A 186 -2.40 -12.79 -8.41
C ILE A 186 -1.76 -12.96 -9.78
N ASP A 187 -2.58 -12.83 -10.84
CA ASP A 187 -2.11 -12.84 -12.22
C ASP A 187 -1.25 -11.61 -12.51
N LYS A 188 -0.08 -11.83 -13.13
CA LYS A 188 0.92 -10.77 -13.34
C LYS A 188 1.48 -10.81 -14.77
N LYS A 189 1.70 -9.61 -15.32
CA LYS A 189 2.49 -9.38 -16.52
C LYS A 189 3.71 -8.54 -16.16
N SER A 190 4.89 -8.95 -16.59
CA SER A 190 6.15 -8.24 -16.28
C SER A 190 6.32 -7.91 -14.79
N GLY A 191 5.88 -8.81 -13.90
CA GLY A 191 5.95 -8.66 -12.45
C GLY A 191 4.85 -7.78 -11.82
N HIS A 192 4.02 -7.11 -12.61
CA HIS A 192 2.92 -6.26 -12.14
C HIS A 192 1.56 -6.93 -12.36
N PRO A 193 0.54 -6.64 -11.54
CA PRO A 193 -0.79 -7.17 -11.74
C PRO A 193 -1.33 -6.85 -13.13
N SER A 194 -1.80 -7.89 -13.86
CA SER A 194 -2.59 -7.72 -15.07
C SER A 194 -4.00 -7.19 -14.75
N ALA A 195 -4.80 -6.92 -15.77
CA ALA A 195 -6.21 -6.55 -15.56
C ALA A 195 -6.98 -7.63 -14.75
N LEU A 196 -6.67 -8.91 -14.97
CA LEU A 196 -7.20 -10.01 -14.15
C LEU A 196 -6.64 -9.94 -12.72
N GLY A 197 -5.32 -9.71 -12.56
CA GLY A 197 -4.69 -9.58 -11.26
C GLY A 197 -5.24 -8.42 -10.44
N MET A 198 -5.56 -7.30 -11.08
CA MET A 198 -6.22 -6.17 -10.42
C MET A 198 -7.62 -6.54 -9.89
N GLN A 199 -8.39 -7.34 -10.64
CA GLN A 199 -9.68 -7.84 -10.17
C GLN A 199 -9.52 -8.79 -8.98
N GLN A 200 -8.54 -9.70 -9.02
CA GLN A 200 -8.23 -10.63 -7.94
C GLN A 200 -7.83 -9.89 -6.67
N ILE A 201 -7.00 -8.85 -6.77
CA ILE A 201 -6.62 -7.99 -5.64
C ILE A 201 -7.85 -7.33 -5.02
N ALA A 202 -8.69 -6.67 -5.85
CA ALA A 202 -9.89 -5.99 -5.36
C ALA A 202 -10.86 -6.94 -4.66
N GLN A 203 -11.04 -8.15 -5.21
CA GLN A 203 -11.90 -9.17 -4.61
C GLN A 203 -11.37 -9.68 -3.28
N GLN A 204 -10.08 -10.03 -3.22
CA GLN A 204 -9.46 -10.56 -1.99
C GLN A 204 -9.42 -9.51 -0.87
N ILE A 205 -9.17 -8.23 -1.21
CA ILE A 205 -9.24 -7.14 -0.24
C ILE A 205 -10.66 -7.01 0.32
N ALA A 206 -11.69 -6.98 -0.53
CA ALA A 206 -13.07 -6.84 -0.07
C ALA A 206 -13.47 -8.00 0.85
N GLN A 207 -13.21 -9.24 0.43
CA GLN A 207 -13.56 -10.43 1.19
C GLN A 207 -12.88 -10.46 2.56
N GLN A 208 -11.56 -10.29 2.62
CA GLN A 208 -10.81 -10.39 3.88
C GLN A 208 -11.12 -9.22 4.85
N ILE A 209 -11.46 -8.02 4.33
CA ILE A 209 -11.97 -6.94 5.18
C ILE A 209 -13.33 -7.31 5.78
N GLU A 210 -14.25 -7.86 4.99
CA GLU A 210 -15.56 -8.28 5.48
C GLU A 210 -15.44 -9.37 6.57
N GLU A 211 -14.55 -10.33 6.38
CA GLU A 211 -14.23 -11.36 7.39
C GLU A 211 -13.66 -10.77 8.68
N ALA A 212 -12.76 -9.78 8.57
CA ALA A 212 -12.14 -9.11 9.72
C ALA A 212 -13.11 -8.17 10.48
N LEU A 213 -14.28 -7.87 9.91
CA LEU A 213 -15.32 -7.01 10.51
C LEU A 213 -16.42 -7.81 11.23
N GLN A 214 -16.44 -9.14 11.06
CA GLN A 214 -17.39 -10.04 11.73
C GLN A 214 -16.93 -10.36 13.15
#